data_1dd6cdf46f5ef681a44feed15632063b
#
_entry.id   1dd6cdf46f5ef681a44feed15632063b
#
_cell.length_a   1.000
_cell.length_b   1.000
_cell.length_c   1.000
_cell.angle_alpha   90.00
_cell.angle_beta   90.00
_cell.angle_gamma   90.00
#
_symmetry.space_group_name_H-M   'P 1'
#
loop_
_entity.id
_entity.type
_entity.pdbx_description
1 polymer ?
#
loop_
_entity_poly.entity_id
_entity_poly.type
_entity_poly.pdbx_seq_one_letter_code
_entity_poly.pdbx_strand_id
1 'polypeptide(L)'
;MQAQKFQLQALRVGALPILNRFIARMGIEEELALALKNAGYADALLALLKNILVDRNALYAIGEWAELFDAGLVGQGKINDDKLARALDRLFAADRATLQTRIVLGVIKGFDLKMDQIHNDTTSIMVSGAYDGQNAKAVQLKRGHSKQHRPDLKA
;
A
#
# COMPACT_ATOMS: atom_id res chain seq x y z
N MET A 1 -48.85 -13.17 2.95
CA MET A 1 -47.79 -12.60 2.10
C MET A 1 -46.86 -11.76 3.00
N GLN A 2 -45.65 -12.25 3.31
CA GLN A 2 -44.67 -11.43 4.05
C GLN A 2 -44.12 -10.39 3.09
N ALA A 3 -44.22 -9.12 3.45
CA ALA A 3 -43.62 -8.02 2.71
C ALA A 3 -42.11 -8.17 2.77
N GLN A 4 -41.46 -8.35 1.63
CA GLN A 4 -40.03 -8.40 1.49
C GLN A 4 -39.47 -7.01 1.83
N LYS A 5 -38.78 -6.87 2.96
CA LYS A 5 -38.17 -5.61 3.39
C LYS A 5 -36.94 -5.37 2.50
N PHE A 6 -37.02 -4.45 1.58
CA PHE A 6 -35.87 -3.98 0.81
C PHE A 6 -35.02 -3.05 1.68
N GLN A 7 -33.74 -3.32 1.77
CA GLN A 7 -32.77 -2.44 2.43
C GLN A 7 -31.87 -1.84 1.36
N LEU A 8 -31.92 -0.53 1.18
CA LEU A 8 -31.04 0.20 0.28
C LEU A 8 -29.78 0.60 1.05
N GLN A 9 -28.61 0.27 0.51
CA GLN A 9 -27.33 0.72 1.00
C GLN A 9 -26.63 1.53 -0.09
N ALA A 10 -26.27 2.78 0.23
CA ALA A 10 -25.48 3.61 -0.66
C ALA A 10 -23.99 3.35 -0.43
N LEU A 11 -23.27 2.93 -1.46
CA LEU A 11 -21.83 2.69 -1.41
C LEU A 11 -21.11 3.70 -2.30
N ARG A 12 -19.91 4.08 -1.88
CA ARG A 12 -19.01 4.93 -2.66
C ARG A 12 -18.33 4.12 -3.76
N VAL A 13 -18.01 4.77 -4.85
CA VAL A 13 -17.23 4.20 -5.95
C VAL A 13 -15.88 4.91 -6.07
N GLY A 14 -15.91 6.24 -6.12
CA GLY A 14 -14.71 7.10 -6.20
C GLY A 14 -13.77 6.72 -7.34
N ALA A 15 -12.48 6.80 -7.08
CA ALA A 15 -11.43 6.45 -8.04
C ALA A 15 -11.08 4.95 -8.07
N LEU A 16 -11.69 4.12 -7.21
CA LEU A 16 -11.31 2.72 -7.04
C LEU A 16 -11.39 1.89 -8.33
N PRO A 17 -12.39 2.02 -9.23
CA PRO A 17 -12.41 1.27 -10.48
C PRO A 17 -11.20 1.58 -11.38
N ILE A 18 -10.78 2.83 -11.42
CA ILE A 18 -9.61 3.26 -12.19
C ILE A 18 -8.34 2.67 -11.57
N LEU A 19 -8.18 2.79 -10.24
CA LEU A 19 -7.04 2.23 -9.52
C LEU A 19 -6.95 0.72 -9.70
N ASN A 20 -8.07 -0.01 -9.59
CA ASN A 20 -8.10 -1.45 -9.79
C ASN A 20 -7.63 -1.85 -11.20
N ARG A 21 -8.02 -1.08 -12.22
CA ARG A 21 -7.56 -1.31 -13.59
C ARG A 21 -6.04 -1.12 -13.72
N PHE A 22 -5.47 -0.11 -13.07
CA PHE A 22 -4.02 0.10 -13.07
C PHE A 22 -3.30 -1.00 -12.29
N ILE A 23 -3.78 -1.36 -11.09
CA ILE A 23 -3.23 -2.43 -10.25
C ILE A 23 -3.19 -3.75 -11.04
N ALA A 24 -4.29 -4.12 -11.69
CA ALA A 24 -4.37 -5.32 -12.51
C ALA A 24 -3.41 -5.25 -13.71
N ARG A 25 -3.34 -4.10 -14.40
CA ARG A 25 -2.43 -3.92 -15.54
C ARG A 25 -0.95 -4.02 -15.16
N MET A 26 -0.61 -3.64 -13.95
CA MET A 26 0.76 -3.73 -13.41
C MET A 26 1.08 -5.10 -12.80
N GLY A 27 0.08 -5.99 -12.61
CA GLY A 27 0.26 -7.30 -11.98
C GLY A 27 0.62 -7.22 -10.48
N ILE A 28 0.26 -6.12 -9.79
CA ILE A 28 0.67 -5.89 -8.40
C ILE A 28 0.07 -6.92 -7.45
N GLU A 29 -1.18 -7.32 -7.69
CA GLU A 29 -1.89 -8.28 -6.83
C GLU A 29 -1.19 -9.63 -6.81
N GLU A 30 -0.86 -10.16 -7.98
CA GLU A 30 -0.16 -11.44 -8.15
C GLU A 30 1.23 -11.40 -7.51
N GLU A 31 1.98 -10.33 -7.71
CA GLU A 31 3.33 -10.20 -7.16
C GLU A 31 3.31 -10.06 -5.62
N LEU A 32 2.33 -9.35 -5.06
CA LEU A 32 2.12 -9.29 -3.61
C LEU A 32 1.71 -10.67 -3.06
N ALA A 33 0.78 -11.36 -3.71
CA ALA A 33 0.33 -12.69 -3.27
C ALA A 33 1.49 -13.70 -3.25
N LEU A 34 2.36 -13.65 -4.27
CA LEU A 34 3.57 -14.48 -4.35
C LEU A 34 4.58 -14.13 -3.23
N ALA A 35 4.88 -12.85 -3.05
CA ALA A 35 5.86 -12.39 -2.07
C ALA A 35 5.43 -12.69 -0.63
N LEU A 36 4.15 -12.50 -0.33
CA LEU A 36 3.58 -12.72 1.01
C LEU A 36 3.18 -14.17 1.26
N LYS A 37 3.09 -14.99 0.22
CA LYS A 37 2.58 -16.38 0.27
C LYS A 37 1.20 -16.46 0.91
N ASN A 38 0.38 -15.43 0.75
CA ASN A 38 -0.94 -15.31 1.33
C ASN A 38 -1.77 -14.23 0.62
N ALA A 39 -2.79 -14.65 -0.14
CA ALA A 39 -3.67 -13.75 -0.89
C ALA A 39 -4.42 -12.78 0.04
N GLY A 40 -4.88 -13.23 1.21
CA GLY A 40 -5.63 -12.37 2.13
C GLY A 40 -4.78 -11.23 2.73
N TYR A 41 -3.46 -11.40 2.84
CA TYR A 41 -2.55 -10.31 3.22
C TYR A 41 -2.24 -9.41 2.01
N ALA A 42 -2.16 -9.94 0.80
CA ALA A 42 -2.06 -9.13 -0.40
C ALA A 42 -3.28 -8.22 -0.56
N ASP A 43 -4.49 -8.73 -0.39
CA ASP A 43 -5.73 -7.95 -0.37
C ASP A 43 -5.68 -6.81 0.67
N ALA A 44 -5.21 -7.11 1.89
CA ALA A 44 -5.10 -6.10 2.94
C ALA A 44 -4.11 -4.98 2.55
N LEU A 45 -2.96 -5.32 1.95
CA LEU A 45 -2.00 -4.32 1.47
C LEU A 45 -2.53 -3.54 0.27
N LEU A 46 -3.31 -4.17 -0.62
CA LEU A 46 -3.97 -3.46 -1.72
C LEU A 46 -5.03 -2.48 -1.22
N ALA A 47 -5.79 -2.85 -0.18
CA ALA A 47 -6.73 -1.92 0.45
C ALA A 47 -6.00 -0.74 1.10
N LEU A 48 -4.89 -1.00 1.79
CA LEU A 48 -4.03 0.05 2.35
C LEU A 48 -3.49 0.97 1.24
N LEU A 49 -2.99 0.42 0.14
CA LEU A 49 -2.50 1.18 -1.01
C LEU A 49 -3.62 2.07 -1.59
N LYS A 50 -4.80 1.51 -1.80
CA LYS A 50 -5.97 2.26 -2.30
C LYS A 50 -6.36 3.38 -1.34
N ASN A 51 -6.35 3.12 -0.03
CA ASN A 51 -6.62 4.14 0.98
C ASN A 51 -5.61 5.29 0.93
N ILE A 52 -4.32 4.98 0.85
CA ILE A 52 -3.26 6.01 0.74
C ILE A 52 -3.44 6.90 -0.49
N LEU A 53 -3.91 6.33 -1.60
CA LEU A 53 -4.10 7.06 -2.86
C LEU A 53 -5.39 7.89 -2.89
N VAL A 54 -6.43 7.47 -2.14
CA VAL A 54 -7.76 8.12 -2.19
C VAL A 54 -7.97 9.09 -1.04
N ASP A 55 -7.85 8.63 0.21
CA ASP A 55 -8.29 9.38 1.39
C ASP A 55 -7.24 9.55 2.49
N ARG A 56 -6.18 8.72 2.52
CA ARG A 56 -5.07 8.74 3.50
C ARG A 56 -5.52 8.67 4.95
N ASN A 57 -6.46 7.78 5.26
CA ASN A 57 -6.87 7.56 6.64
C ASN A 57 -5.78 6.88 7.46
N ALA A 58 -5.82 7.07 8.78
CA ALA A 58 -4.96 6.37 9.70
C ALA A 58 -5.21 4.84 9.65
N LEU A 59 -4.18 4.05 9.98
CA LEU A 59 -4.21 2.59 9.84
C LEU A 59 -5.41 1.95 10.54
N TYR A 60 -5.74 2.42 11.75
CA TYR A 60 -6.86 1.90 12.53
C TYR A 60 -8.25 2.21 11.92
N ALA A 61 -8.36 3.22 11.06
CA ALA A 61 -9.60 3.63 10.43
C ALA A 61 -9.82 2.99 9.02
N ILE A 62 -8.87 2.19 8.53
CA ILE A 62 -8.97 1.63 7.18
C ILE A 62 -10.11 0.62 7.06
N GLY A 63 -10.42 -0.11 8.14
CA GLY A 63 -11.57 -1.02 8.16
C GLY A 63 -12.88 -0.30 7.93
N GLU A 64 -13.13 0.76 8.68
CA GLU A 64 -14.35 1.61 8.55
C GLU A 64 -14.40 2.30 7.17
N TRP A 65 -13.25 2.78 6.69
CA TRP A 65 -13.14 3.34 5.36
C TRP A 65 -13.53 2.33 4.28
N ALA A 66 -13.06 1.09 4.38
CA ALA A 66 -13.35 0.03 3.42
C ALA A 66 -14.84 -0.31 3.33
N GLU A 67 -15.57 -0.24 4.45
CA GLU A 67 -17.01 -0.49 4.53
C GLU A 67 -17.86 0.57 3.79
N LEU A 68 -17.28 1.74 3.46
CA LEU A 68 -17.94 2.77 2.68
C LEU A 68 -18.04 2.43 1.18
N PHE A 69 -17.31 1.42 0.71
CA PHE A 69 -17.21 1.03 -0.69
C PHE A 69 -17.73 -0.39 -0.91
N ASP A 70 -18.03 -0.72 -2.16
CA ASP A 70 -18.30 -2.10 -2.55
C ASP A 70 -17.07 -2.98 -2.30
N ALA A 71 -17.28 -4.14 -1.68
CA ALA A 71 -16.20 -5.06 -1.35
C ALA A 71 -15.39 -5.51 -2.57
N GLY A 72 -16.03 -5.64 -3.74
CA GLY A 72 -15.35 -5.94 -5.01
C GLY A 72 -14.38 -4.85 -5.48
N LEU A 73 -14.55 -3.61 -4.99
CA LEU A 73 -13.66 -2.49 -5.34
C LEU A 73 -12.47 -2.38 -4.38
N VAL A 74 -12.65 -2.64 -3.10
CA VAL A 74 -11.60 -2.50 -2.09
C VAL A 74 -10.76 -3.76 -1.98
N GLY A 75 -11.39 -4.92 -1.87
CA GLY A 75 -10.78 -6.23 -1.66
C GLY A 75 -11.71 -7.13 -0.87
N GLN A 76 -11.48 -8.44 -0.95
CA GLN A 76 -12.32 -9.44 -0.31
C GLN A 76 -11.98 -9.62 1.17
N GLY A 77 -12.99 -9.73 2.01
CA GLY A 77 -12.88 -10.05 3.42
C GLY A 77 -12.69 -8.85 4.36
N LYS A 78 -12.83 -9.13 5.65
CA LYS A 78 -12.74 -8.11 6.69
C LYS A 78 -11.31 -7.55 6.79
N ILE A 79 -11.19 -6.24 6.68
CA ILE A 79 -9.95 -5.49 6.87
C ILE A 79 -9.99 -4.87 8.26
N ASN A 80 -8.95 -5.09 9.03
CA ASN A 80 -8.74 -4.44 10.33
C ASN A 80 -7.25 -4.14 10.52
N ASP A 81 -6.94 -3.34 11.51
CA ASP A 81 -5.58 -2.91 11.87
C ASP A 81 -4.64 -4.09 12.17
N ASP A 82 -5.11 -5.11 12.87
CA ASP A 82 -4.34 -6.31 13.19
C ASP A 82 -3.96 -7.12 11.93
N LYS A 83 -4.89 -7.28 10.99
CA LYS A 83 -4.61 -7.93 9.70
C LYS A 83 -3.63 -7.11 8.87
N LEU A 84 -3.79 -5.78 8.87
CA LEU A 84 -2.88 -4.86 8.17
C LEU A 84 -1.48 -4.90 8.79
N ALA A 85 -1.37 -4.87 10.12
CA ALA A 85 -0.09 -4.95 10.83
C ALA A 85 0.65 -6.25 10.45
N ARG A 86 -0.04 -7.40 10.50
CA ARG A 86 0.56 -8.69 10.10
C ARG A 86 0.94 -8.74 8.63
N ALA A 87 0.17 -8.10 7.75
CA ALA A 87 0.51 -8.01 6.33
C ALA A 87 1.76 -7.16 6.11
N LEU A 88 1.92 -6.06 6.85
CA LEU A 88 3.12 -5.21 6.82
C LEU A 88 4.35 -5.95 7.40
N ASP A 89 4.20 -6.71 8.48
CA ASP A 89 5.27 -7.55 9.03
C ASP A 89 5.74 -8.59 7.99
N ARG A 90 4.79 -9.23 7.30
CA ARG A 90 5.10 -10.17 6.23
C ARG A 90 5.79 -9.49 5.05
N LEU A 91 5.35 -8.32 4.65
CA LEU A 91 6.01 -7.53 3.61
C LEU A 91 7.42 -7.14 4.03
N PHE A 92 7.62 -6.75 5.29
CA PHE A 92 8.94 -6.45 5.82
C PHE A 92 9.88 -7.66 5.78
N ALA A 93 9.36 -8.85 6.09
CA ALA A 93 10.12 -10.10 6.08
C ALA A 93 10.34 -10.70 4.67
N ALA A 94 9.56 -10.27 3.67
CA ALA A 94 9.66 -10.75 2.30
C ALA A 94 10.94 -10.24 1.60
N ASP A 95 11.30 -10.88 0.49
CA ASP A 95 12.33 -10.38 -0.43
C ASP A 95 11.78 -9.16 -1.20
N ARG A 96 11.92 -8.00 -0.58
CA ARG A 96 11.41 -6.73 -1.09
C ARG A 96 12.12 -6.28 -2.36
N ALA A 97 13.39 -6.63 -2.53
CA ALA A 97 14.14 -6.27 -3.73
C ALA A 97 13.60 -7.02 -4.95
N THR A 98 13.37 -8.32 -4.82
CA THR A 98 12.73 -9.13 -5.87
C THR A 98 11.31 -8.65 -6.14
N LEU A 99 10.51 -8.39 -5.11
CA LEU A 99 9.14 -7.86 -5.28
C LEU A 99 9.15 -6.54 -6.05
N GLN A 100 9.98 -5.58 -5.65
CA GLN A 100 10.09 -4.28 -6.31
C GLN A 100 10.51 -4.43 -7.77
N THR A 101 11.51 -5.28 -8.05
CA THR A 101 11.96 -5.54 -9.42
C THR A 101 10.85 -6.12 -10.28
N ARG A 102 10.08 -7.08 -9.77
CA ARG A 102 8.97 -7.69 -10.49
C ARG A 102 7.84 -6.71 -10.78
N ILE A 103 7.48 -5.86 -9.81
CA ILE A 103 6.49 -4.79 -10.02
C ILE A 103 6.98 -3.83 -11.10
N VAL A 104 8.24 -3.39 -11.06
CA VAL A 104 8.81 -2.50 -12.08
C VAL A 104 8.76 -3.15 -13.47
N LEU A 105 9.14 -4.42 -13.58
CA LEU A 105 9.04 -5.16 -14.85
C LEU A 105 7.58 -5.29 -15.33
N GLY A 106 6.64 -5.51 -14.42
CA GLY A 106 5.21 -5.50 -14.70
C GLY A 106 4.72 -4.16 -15.27
N VAL A 107 5.19 -3.06 -14.69
CA VAL A 107 4.90 -1.69 -15.16
C VAL A 107 5.47 -1.47 -16.55
N ILE A 108 6.76 -1.78 -16.76
CA ILE A 108 7.42 -1.62 -18.07
C ILE A 108 6.66 -2.39 -19.14
N LYS A 109 6.37 -3.67 -18.90
CA LYS A 109 5.64 -4.53 -19.83
C LYS A 109 4.19 -4.09 -20.00
N GLY A 110 3.51 -3.77 -18.92
CA GLY A 110 2.09 -3.39 -18.94
C GLY A 110 1.81 -2.09 -19.68
N PHE A 111 2.76 -1.16 -19.68
CA PHE A 111 2.61 0.16 -20.32
C PHE A 111 3.51 0.37 -21.54
N ASP A 112 4.22 -0.68 -21.98
CA ASP A 112 5.15 -0.62 -23.13
C ASP A 112 6.14 0.56 -23.00
N LEU A 113 6.75 0.67 -21.82
CA LEU A 113 7.65 1.80 -21.54
C LEU A 113 8.98 1.62 -22.25
N LYS A 114 9.42 2.66 -22.96
CA LYS A 114 10.77 2.72 -23.53
C LYS A 114 11.77 3.01 -22.41
N MET A 115 12.86 2.24 -22.37
CA MET A 115 13.90 2.33 -21.34
C MET A 115 15.16 3.08 -21.84
N ASP A 116 15.02 3.87 -22.90
CA ASP A 116 16.14 4.61 -23.52
C ASP A 116 16.69 5.71 -22.60
N GLN A 117 15.86 6.19 -21.67
CA GLN A 117 16.23 7.20 -20.68
C GLN A 117 15.70 6.82 -19.31
N ILE A 118 16.59 6.84 -18.31
CA ILE A 118 16.26 6.59 -16.92
C ILE A 118 16.63 7.84 -16.10
N HIS A 119 15.67 8.39 -15.39
CA HIS A 119 15.89 9.47 -14.44
C HIS A 119 15.93 8.90 -13.03
N ASN A 120 17.00 9.19 -12.31
CA ASN A 120 17.14 8.84 -10.90
C ASN A 120 17.12 10.12 -10.06
N ASP A 121 16.22 10.18 -9.11
CA ASP A 121 16.12 11.28 -8.15
C ASP A 121 16.02 10.74 -6.72
N THR A 122 16.45 11.53 -5.75
CA THR A 122 16.43 11.18 -4.34
C THR A 122 15.30 11.92 -3.62
N THR A 123 14.52 11.18 -2.84
CA THR A 123 13.49 11.76 -1.97
C THR A 123 13.99 11.80 -0.53
N SER A 124 13.91 12.97 0.10
CA SER A 124 14.20 13.13 1.52
C SER A 124 12.96 12.87 2.35
N ILE A 125 13.06 11.96 3.32
CA ILE A 125 12.03 11.70 4.31
C ILE A 125 12.55 12.16 5.66
N MET A 126 11.82 13.08 6.28
CA MET A 126 12.15 13.55 7.62
C MET A 126 11.36 12.73 8.65
N VAL A 127 12.06 12.29 9.67
CA VAL A 127 11.47 11.60 10.81
C VAL A 127 11.89 12.30 12.09
N SER A 128 11.00 12.37 13.08
CA SER A 128 11.28 12.95 14.39
C SER A 128 10.99 11.90 15.47
N GLY A 129 11.87 11.83 16.47
CA GLY A 129 11.78 10.86 17.55
C GLY A 129 13.16 10.39 18.01
N ALA A 130 13.21 9.61 19.09
CA ALA A 130 14.46 9.09 19.62
C ALA A 130 15.06 7.98 18.72
N TYR A 131 14.23 7.13 18.15
CA TYR A 131 14.62 5.99 17.29
C TYR A 131 15.76 5.14 17.84
N ASP A 132 15.77 4.95 19.16
CA ASP A 132 16.73 4.09 19.84
C ASP A 132 16.34 2.61 19.62
N GLY A 133 17.34 1.73 19.47
CA GLY A 133 17.07 0.30 19.25
C GLY A 133 16.65 -0.08 17.83
N GLN A 134 17.16 0.59 16.80
CA GLN A 134 16.84 0.29 15.40
C GLN A 134 17.18 -1.15 15.03
N ASN A 135 16.27 -1.82 14.33
CA ASN A 135 16.50 -3.15 13.80
C ASN A 135 17.61 -3.13 12.72
N ALA A 136 18.65 -3.97 12.84
CA ALA A 136 19.75 -4.03 11.88
C ALA A 136 19.33 -4.35 10.45
N LYS A 137 18.16 -5.02 10.26
CA LYS A 137 17.57 -5.33 8.93
C LYS A 137 16.73 -4.19 8.35
N ALA A 138 16.44 -3.16 9.13
CA ALA A 138 15.69 -1.98 8.68
C ALA A 138 16.64 -0.90 8.13
N VAL A 139 16.04 0.08 7.43
CA VAL A 139 16.77 1.29 7.03
C VAL A 139 17.28 1.99 8.29
N GLN A 140 18.58 2.24 8.35
CA GLN A 140 19.21 2.89 9.49
C GLN A 140 18.99 4.41 9.39
N LEU A 141 18.34 4.97 10.38
CA LEU A 141 18.13 6.42 10.48
C LEU A 141 19.40 7.06 11.04
N LYS A 142 19.95 8.01 10.31
CA LYS A 142 21.12 8.80 10.73
C LYS A 142 20.78 10.29 10.67
N ARG A 143 21.47 11.08 11.47
CA ARG A 143 21.41 12.54 11.32
C ARG A 143 21.96 12.92 9.96
N GLY A 144 21.13 13.57 9.14
CA GLY A 144 21.48 14.05 7.82
C GLY A 144 21.43 15.57 7.74
N HIS A 145 21.70 16.10 6.55
CA HIS A 145 21.57 17.53 6.28
C HIS A 145 20.10 17.83 5.94
N SER A 146 19.43 18.56 6.83
CA SER A 146 18.03 18.94 6.62
C SER A 146 17.90 20.07 5.60
N LYS A 147 17.11 19.87 4.55
CA LYS A 147 16.74 20.93 3.59
C LYS A 147 15.99 22.11 4.26
N GLN A 148 15.43 21.90 5.46
CA GLN A 148 14.73 22.93 6.23
C GLN A 148 15.61 23.61 7.28
N HIS A 149 16.94 23.45 7.20
CA HIS A 149 17.88 24.00 8.17
C HIS A 149 17.63 23.59 9.63
N ARG A 150 17.05 22.39 9.84
CA ARG A 150 16.81 21.79 11.15
C ARG A 150 17.81 20.65 11.42
N PRO A 151 19.06 20.99 11.86
CA PRO A 151 20.11 19.99 12.07
C PRO A 151 19.83 19.07 13.28
N ASP A 152 18.85 19.40 14.09
CA ASP A 152 18.37 18.63 15.23
C ASP A 152 17.52 17.41 14.82
N LEU A 153 16.99 17.40 13.58
CA LEU A 153 16.19 16.30 13.06
C LEU A 153 17.05 15.28 12.31
N LYS A 154 16.68 14.00 12.44
CA LYS A 154 17.22 12.92 11.59
C LYS A 154 16.51 12.98 10.24
N ALA A 155 17.22 12.93 9.14
CA ALA A 155 16.72 12.93 7.78
C ALA A 155 17.19 11.67 7.04
#